data_9e2b645a399d4fc621ccbc4ffd731cc5
#
_entry.id   9e2b645a399d4fc621ccbc4ffd731cc5
#
_cell.length_a   1.000
_cell.length_b   1.000
_cell.length_c   1.000
_cell.angle_alpha   90.00
_cell.angle_beta   90.00
_cell.angle_gamma   90.00
#
_symmetry.space_group_name_H-M   'P 1'
#
loop_
_entity.id
_entity.type
_entity.pdbx_description
1 polymer ?
#
loop_
_entity_poly.entity_id
_entity_poly.type
_entity_poly.pdbx_seq_one_letter_code
_entity_poly.pdbx_strand_id
1 'polypeptide(L)'
;MFYKTEYIHEQNGQTYPMYLMNRDGFSLLVMGFTGKAALEWKLKYIQAFNEMEKKLSTPQMPKLSKELQALFLLDDRTQRQEQRLSALENTMTVDYDQQRVLRKCISKSVIGSLGGENAPAYTDPHVRGKVYSECNRDVQDWFRVNSVGNIPRKRFDEAVEYIQRWKPSTNTVMLIQQSNGQTSMF
;
A
#
# COMPACT_ATOMS: atom_id res chain seq x y z
N MET A 1 31.18 8.76 -28.21
CA MET A 1 30.46 8.15 -29.34
C MET A 1 31.35 7.98 -30.56
N PHE A 2 32.01 9.03 -31.03
CA PHE A 2 33.02 9.00 -32.08
C PHE A 2 34.31 9.59 -31.54
N TYR A 3 35.47 8.90 -31.77
CA TYR A 3 36.80 9.35 -31.36
C TYR A 3 37.67 9.47 -32.59
N LYS A 4 38.22 10.66 -32.86
CA LYS A 4 39.17 10.88 -33.92
C LYS A 4 40.53 10.34 -33.47
N THR A 5 41.14 9.53 -34.33
CA THR A 5 42.49 8.99 -34.17
C THR A 5 43.19 8.98 -35.56
N GLU A 6 44.38 8.50 -35.61
CA GLU A 6 45.16 8.43 -36.85
C GLU A 6 45.71 7.02 -37.01
N TYR A 7 45.88 6.58 -38.25
CA TYR A 7 46.56 5.34 -38.58
C TYR A 7 47.60 5.56 -39.64
N ILE A 8 48.68 4.80 -39.62
CA ILE A 8 49.76 4.81 -40.58
C ILE A 8 49.47 3.75 -41.65
N HIS A 9 49.41 4.15 -42.91
CA HIS A 9 49.14 3.24 -44.02
C HIS A 9 50.40 2.42 -44.34
N GLU A 10 50.31 1.13 -44.31
CA GLU A 10 51.46 0.21 -44.38
C GLU A 10 52.25 0.32 -45.70
N GLN A 11 51.58 0.67 -46.81
CA GLN A 11 52.25 0.73 -48.16
C GLN A 11 52.98 2.04 -48.45
N ASN A 12 52.53 3.16 -47.89
CA ASN A 12 53.10 4.47 -48.24
C ASN A 12 53.66 5.22 -47.01
N GLY A 13 53.51 4.67 -45.76
CA GLY A 13 54.02 5.28 -44.55
C GLY A 13 53.33 6.58 -44.12
N GLN A 14 52.26 7.00 -44.80
CA GLN A 14 51.56 8.24 -44.52
C GLN A 14 50.50 8.04 -43.44
N THR A 15 50.29 9.11 -42.67
CA THR A 15 49.30 9.14 -41.60
C THR A 15 47.93 9.65 -42.12
N TYR A 16 46.89 8.89 -41.87
CA TYR A 16 45.53 9.23 -42.26
C TYR A 16 44.61 9.32 -41.05
N PRO A 17 43.62 10.22 -41.08
CA PRO A 17 42.64 10.29 -39.99
C PRO A 17 41.73 9.08 -40.00
N MET A 18 41.49 8.53 -38.82
CA MET A 18 40.57 7.41 -38.56
C MET A 18 39.59 7.80 -37.47
N TYR A 19 38.38 7.30 -37.54
CA TYR A 19 37.37 7.49 -36.50
C TYR A 19 37.03 6.15 -35.88
N LEU A 20 37.28 6.04 -34.58
CA LEU A 20 36.77 4.94 -33.77
C LEU A 20 35.39 5.30 -33.27
N MET A 21 34.50 4.34 -33.25
CA MET A 21 33.15 4.54 -32.72
C MET A 21 32.76 3.41 -31.78
N ASN A 22 31.99 3.74 -30.76
CA ASN A 22 31.36 2.74 -29.95
C ASN A 22 30.07 2.20 -30.62
N ARG A 23 29.41 1.25 -30.00
CA ARG A 23 28.15 0.61 -30.46
C ARG A 23 27.08 1.65 -30.85
N ASP A 24 26.91 2.69 -30.04
CA ASP A 24 25.86 3.69 -30.24
C ASP A 24 26.20 4.58 -31.47
N GLY A 25 27.49 4.92 -31.64
CA GLY A 25 28.00 5.64 -32.83
C GLY A 25 27.78 4.83 -34.10
N PHE A 26 28.07 3.53 -34.07
CA PHE A 26 27.80 2.62 -35.19
C PHE A 26 26.29 2.55 -35.51
N SER A 27 25.45 2.41 -34.50
CA SER A 27 23.98 2.34 -34.68
C SER A 27 23.45 3.60 -35.36
N LEU A 28 23.87 4.78 -34.89
CA LEU A 28 23.49 6.07 -35.52
C LEU A 28 23.97 6.19 -36.99
N LEU A 29 25.21 5.78 -37.25
CA LEU A 29 25.75 5.82 -38.58
C LEU A 29 24.98 4.91 -39.55
N VAL A 30 24.68 3.67 -39.11
CA VAL A 30 23.93 2.71 -39.92
C VAL A 30 22.48 3.14 -40.14
N MET A 31 21.88 3.83 -39.16
CA MET A 31 20.53 4.40 -39.34
C MET A 31 20.46 5.46 -40.43
N GLY A 32 21.55 6.20 -40.65
CA GLY A 32 21.67 7.21 -41.73
C GLY A 32 21.88 6.62 -43.13
N PHE A 33 22.29 5.35 -43.24
CA PHE A 33 22.54 4.75 -44.54
C PHE A 33 21.24 4.40 -45.26
N THR A 34 21.24 4.63 -46.59
CA THR A 34 20.11 4.28 -47.47
C THR A 34 20.56 3.21 -48.49
N GLY A 35 19.59 2.52 -49.06
CA GLY A 35 19.85 1.48 -50.06
C GLY A 35 19.63 0.06 -49.58
N LYS A 36 19.60 -0.88 -50.49
CA LYS A 36 19.26 -2.27 -50.26
C LYS A 36 20.18 -2.97 -49.24
N ALA A 37 21.48 -2.80 -49.38
CA ALA A 37 22.48 -3.38 -48.48
C ALA A 37 22.35 -2.82 -47.03
N ALA A 38 22.08 -1.52 -46.90
CA ALA A 38 21.86 -0.88 -45.61
C ALA A 38 20.57 -1.43 -44.91
N LEU A 39 19.52 -1.67 -45.70
CA LEU A 39 18.28 -2.26 -45.17
C LEU A 39 18.52 -3.69 -44.65
N GLU A 40 19.25 -4.51 -45.39
CA GLU A 40 19.59 -5.87 -44.93
C GLU A 40 20.38 -5.86 -43.62
N TRP A 41 21.33 -4.95 -43.47
CA TRP A 41 22.08 -4.75 -42.23
C TRP A 41 21.19 -4.30 -41.06
N LYS A 42 20.30 -3.36 -41.31
CA LYS A 42 19.33 -2.90 -40.30
C LYS A 42 18.46 -4.03 -39.80
N LEU A 43 17.94 -4.87 -40.69
CA LEU A 43 17.11 -6.03 -40.32
C LEU A 43 17.89 -7.04 -39.51
N LYS A 44 19.14 -7.36 -39.91
CA LYS A 44 20.01 -8.27 -39.12
C LYS A 44 20.31 -7.71 -37.73
N TYR A 45 20.54 -6.42 -37.61
CA TYR A 45 20.80 -5.76 -36.33
C TYR A 45 19.56 -5.83 -35.41
N ILE A 46 18.38 -5.55 -35.94
CA ILE A 46 17.11 -5.66 -35.21
C ILE A 46 16.87 -7.10 -34.74
N GLN A 47 17.09 -8.07 -35.59
CA GLN A 47 16.96 -9.50 -35.25
C GLN A 47 17.91 -9.88 -34.11
N ALA A 48 19.20 -9.50 -34.21
CA ALA A 48 20.17 -9.78 -33.16
C ALA A 48 19.83 -9.10 -31.83
N PHE A 49 19.28 -7.89 -31.88
CA PHE A 49 18.82 -7.18 -30.70
C PHE A 49 17.63 -7.89 -30.05
N ASN A 50 16.63 -8.27 -30.83
CA ASN A 50 15.46 -9.01 -30.35
C ASN A 50 15.84 -10.37 -29.76
N GLU A 51 16.83 -11.07 -30.33
CA GLU A 51 17.35 -12.30 -29.76
C GLU A 51 18.07 -12.08 -28.41
N MET A 52 18.86 -11.01 -28.30
CA MET A 52 19.49 -10.65 -27.04
C MET A 52 18.44 -10.26 -25.97
N GLU A 53 17.46 -9.46 -26.35
CA GLU A 53 16.36 -9.08 -25.47
C GLU A 53 15.58 -10.31 -25.00
N LYS A 54 15.28 -11.24 -25.91
CA LYS A 54 14.63 -12.50 -25.56
C LYS A 54 15.49 -13.37 -24.62
N LYS A 55 16.80 -13.38 -24.78
CA LYS A 55 17.73 -14.08 -23.87
C LYS A 55 17.86 -13.41 -22.52
N LEU A 56 17.75 -12.08 -22.44
CA LEU A 56 17.80 -11.31 -21.19
C LEU A 56 16.45 -11.34 -20.45
N SER A 57 15.35 -11.34 -21.19
CA SER A 57 14.00 -11.38 -20.64
C SER A 57 13.54 -12.79 -20.25
N THR A 58 14.17 -13.83 -20.81
CA THR A 58 14.04 -15.18 -20.27
C THR A 58 15.08 -15.31 -19.15
N PRO A 59 14.69 -15.41 -17.87
CA PRO A 59 15.64 -15.71 -16.81
C PRO A 59 16.22 -17.09 -17.13
N GLN A 60 17.38 -17.12 -17.79
CA GLN A 60 18.20 -18.33 -17.80
C GLN A 60 18.64 -18.50 -16.34
N MET A 61 17.83 -19.22 -15.57
CA MET A 61 18.31 -19.77 -14.31
C MET A 61 19.63 -20.49 -14.65
N PRO A 62 20.75 -20.14 -14.00
CA PRO A 62 21.97 -20.95 -14.11
C PRO A 62 21.55 -22.39 -13.89
N LYS A 63 22.29 -23.36 -14.46
CA LYS A 63 22.01 -24.80 -14.27
C LYS A 63 22.18 -25.13 -12.79
N LEU A 64 21.23 -24.66 -11.99
CA LEU A 64 21.10 -24.97 -10.57
C LEU A 64 20.72 -26.42 -10.39
N SER A 65 21.20 -27.05 -9.33
CA SER A 65 20.75 -28.39 -8.98
C SER A 65 19.20 -28.39 -8.86
N LYS A 66 18.60 -29.56 -9.07
CA LYS A 66 17.13 -29.69 -8.97
C LYS A 66 16.61 -29.24 -7.60
N GLU A 67 17.41 -29.47 -6.55
CA GLU A 67 17.12 -29.08 -5.19
C GLU A 67 17.10 -27.56 -5.02
N LEU A 68 18.06 -26.83 -5.60
CA LEU A 68 18.11 -25.37 -5.59
C LEU A 68 16.96 -24.75 -6.40
N GLN A 69 16.61 -25.36 -7.55
CA GLN A 69 15.43 -24.91 -8.31
C GLN A 69 14.14 -25.08 -7.51
N ALA A 70 13.99 -26.20 -6.81
CA ALA A 70 12.86 -26.44 -5.93
C ALA A 70 12.81 -25.44 -4.77
N LEU A 71 13.98 -25.10 -4.21
CA LEU A 71 14.08 -24.09 -3.14
C LEU A 71 13.61 -22.71 -3.61
N PHE A 72 14.04 -22.24 -4.78
CA PHE A 72 13.59 -20.97 -5.34
C PHE A 72 12.09 -20.95 -5.65
N LEU A 73 11.55 -22.07 -6.15
CA LEU A 73 10.11 -22.18 -6.39
C LEU A 73 9.30 -22.17 -5.10
N LEU A 74 9.83 -22.76 -4.02
CA LEU A 74 9.22 -22.71 -2.70
C LEU A 74 9.26 -21.31 -2.11
N ASP A 75 10.38 -20.60 -2.24
CA ASP A 75 10.53 -19.22 -1.78
C ASP A 75 9.54 -18.27 -2.47
N ASP A 76 9.45 -18.31 -3.81
CA ASP A 76 8.48 -17.53 -4.58
C ASP A 76 7.02 -17.84 -4.16
N ARG A 77 6.72 -19.13 -3.93
CA ARG A 77 5.41 -19.55 -3.46
C ARG A 77 5.10 -19.03 -2.05
N THR A 78 6.07 -19.08 -1.15
CA THR A 78 5.96 -18.58 0.22
C THR A 78 5.74 -17.07 0.22
N GLN A 79 6.51 -16.31 -0.54
CA GLN A 79 6.34 -14.85 -0.67
C GLN A 79 4.95 -14.48 -1.20
N ARG A 80 4.46 -15.20 -2.20
CA ARG A 80 3.10 -15.00 -2.71
C ARG A 80 2.03 -15.32 -1.67
N GLN A 81 2.23 -16.35 -0.86
CA GLN A 81 1.31 -16.69 0.22
C GLN A 81 1.32 -15.63 1.31
N GLU A 82 2.49 -15.11 1.70
CA GLU A 82 2.62 -14.02 2.67
C GLU A 82 1.94 -12.73 2.20
N GLN A 83 2.12 -12.38 0.91
CA GLN A 83 1.43 -11.23 0.32
C GLN A 83 -0.11 -11.40 0.35
N ARG A 84 -0.60 -12.59 0.01
CA ARG A 84 -2.03 -12.90 0.07
C ARG A 84 -2.57 -12.88 1.50
N LEU A 85 -1.81 -13.43 2.44
CA LEU A 85 -2.17 -13.41 3.86
C LEU A 85 -2.24 -11.98 4.38
N SER A 86 -1.23 -11.17 4.10
CA SER A 86 -1.19 -9.77 4.48
C SER A 86 -2.34 -8.96 3.87
N ALA A 87 -2.70 -9.22 2.61
CA ALA A 87 -3.85 -8.60 1.97
C ALA A 87 -5.17 -9.00 2.64
N LEU A 88 -5.35 -10.28 2.97
CA LEU A 88 -6.51 -10.78 3.72
C LEU A 88 -6.60 -10.15 5.11
N GLU A 89 -5.52 -10.15 5.87
CA GLU A 89 -5.48 -9.53 7.20
C GLU A 89 -5.80 -8.04 7.17
N ASN A 90 -5.41 -7.33 6.10
CA ASN A 90 -5.72 -5.90 5.93
C ASN A 90 -7.20 -5.64 5.62
N THR A 91 -7.91 -6.62 5.06
CA THR A 91 -9.34 -6.52 4.74
C THR A 91 -10.24 -7.10 5.83
N MET A 92 -9.65 -7.85 6.81
CA MET A 92 -10.42 -8.40 7.91
C MET A 92 -10.91 -7.30 8.85
N THR A 93 -12.20 -7.30 9.11
CA THR A 93 -12.84 -6.47 10.15
C THR A 93 -12.92 -7.20 11.48
N VAL A 94 -13.26 -6.48 12.53
CA VAL A 94 -13.47 -7.07 13.87
C VAL A 94 -14.51 -8.19 13.82
N ASP A 95 -14.19 -9.31 14.45
CA ASP A 95 -15.08 -10.46 14.54
C ASP A 95 -16.23 -10.22 15.55
N TYR A 96 -17.14 -11.18 15.64
CA TYR A 96 -18.33 -11.07 16.50
C TYR A 96 -17.98 -10.81 17.97
N ASP A 97 -16.98 -11.50 18.52
CA ASP A 97 -16.57 -11.34 19.92
C ASP A 97 -15.92 -9.98 20.16
N GLN A 98 -15.08 -9.53 19.23
CA GLN A 98 -14.48 -8.21 19.25
C GLN A 98 -15.55 -7.10 19.16
N GLN A 99 -16.55 -7.25 18.29
CA GLN A 99 -17.68 -6.31 18.21
C GLN A 99 -18.46 -6.25 19.53
N ARG A 100 -18.65 -7.40 20.19
CA ARG A 100 -19.30 -7.46 21.50
C ARG A 100 -18.51 -6.72 22.58
N VAL A 101 -17.18 -6.83 22.57
CA VAL A 101 -16.29 -6.07 23.46
C VAL A 101 -16.42 -4.57 23.19
N LEU A 102 -16.32 -4.13 21.92
CA LEU A 102 -16.46 -2.72 21.56
C LEU A 102 -17.81 -2.13 22.01
N ARG A 103 -18.91 -2.86 21.79
CA ARG A 103 -20.25 -2.42 22.25
C ARG A 103 -20.30 -2.26 23.77
N LYS A 104 -19.68 -3.17 24.51
CA LYS A 104 -19.59 -3.06 25.98
C LYS A 104 -18.76 -1.87 26.43
N CYS A 105 -17.64 -1.59 25.72
CA CYS A 105 -16.80 -0.42 25.98
C CYS A 105 -17.58 0.87 25.72
N ILE A 106 -18.30 0.98 24.58
CA ILE A 106 -19.16 2.12 24.26
C ILE A 106 -20.20 2.32 25.36
N SER A 107 -20.92 1.25 25.74
CA SER A 107 -21.94 1.34 26.80
C SER A 107 -21.34 1.82 28.11
N LYS A 108 -20.18 1.30 28.52
CA LYS A 108 -19.50 1.70 29.74
C LYS A 108 -19.09 3.16 29.73
N SER A 109 -18.50 3.65 28.62
CA SER A 109 -18.09 5.04 28.48
C SER A 109 -19.29 6.00 28.46
N VAL A 110 -20.34 5.65 27.73
CA VAL A 110 -21.58 6.44 27.67
C VAL A 110 -22.28 6.51 29.04
N ILE A 111 -22.46 5.36 29.72
CA ILE A 111 -23.08 5.31 31.06
C ILE A 111 -22.25 6.14 32.05
N GLY A 112 -20.91 6.01 32.01
CA GLY A 112 -20.03 6.83 32.85
C GLY A 112 -20.15 8.33 32.56
N SER A 113 -20.30 8.71 31.32
CA SER A 113 -20.47 10.14 30.91
C SER A 113 -21.82 10.71 31.30
N LEU A 114 -22.87 9.88 31.36
CA LEU A 114 -24.23 10.27 31.80
C LEU A 114 -24.35 10.41 33.31
N GLY A 115 -23.38 9.92 34.09
CA GLY A 115 -23.39 9.95 35.56
C GLY A 115 -23.83 8.62 36.21
N GLY A 116 -23.89 7.55 35.43
CA GLY A 116 -24.29 6.21 35.86
C GLY A 116 -25.72 5.83 35.44
N GLU A 117 -26.09 4.56 35.66
CA GLU A 117 -27.40 4.01 35.25
C GLU A 117 -28.59 4.62 35.99
N ASN A 118 -28.37 5.13 37.19
CA ASN A 118 -29.41 5.75 38.03
C ASN A 118 -29.52 7.27 37.81
N ALA A 119 -28.68 7.87 36.97
CA ALA A 119 -28.72 9.31 36.72
C ALA A 119 -29.95 9.70 35.86
N PRO A 120 -30.56 10.87 36.13
CA PRO A 120 -31.69 11.38 35.33
C PRO A 120 -31.37 11.46 33.83
N ALA A 121 -30.17 11.84 33.47
CA ALA A 121 -29.73 11.89 32.07
C ALA A 121 -29.69 10.48 31.40
N TYR A 122 -29.49 9.41 32.20
CA TYR A 122 -29.55 8.04 31.65
C TYR A 122 -31.00 7.55 31.52
N THR A 123 -31.87 7.92 32.43
CA THR A 123 -33.31 7.57 32.36
C THR A 123 -34.04 8.32 31.25
N ASP A 124 -33.57 9.52 30.86
CA ASP A 124 -34.10 10.26 29.72
C ASP A 124 -33.69 9.58 28.40
N PRO A 125 -34.64 9.02 27.62
CA PRO A 125 -34.32 8.33 26.37
C PRO A 125 -33.72 9.26 25.33
N HIS A 126 -34.07 10.55 25.33
CA HIS A 126 -33.58 11.54 24.34
C HIS A 126 -32.11 11.87 24.59
N VAL A 127 -31.77 12.21 25.84
CA VAL A 127 -30.38 12.51 26.24
C VAL A 127 -29.50 11.29 26.04
N ARG A 128 -29.93 10.14 26.58
CA ARG A 128 -29.23 8.87 26.41
C ARG A 128 -28.98 8.53 24.94
N GLY A 129 -30.02 8.58 24.10
CA GLY A 129 -29.94 8.29 22.67
C GLY A 129 -28.95 9.21 21.94
N LYS A 130 -28.95 10.51 22.27
CA LYS A 130 -28.02 11.49 21.72
C LYS A 130 -26.57 11.17 22.06
N VAL A 131 -26.24 10.84 23.32
CA VAL A 131 -24.88 10.51 23.75
C VAL A 131 -24.39 9.22 23.09
N TYR A 132 -25.23 8.18 22.97
CA TYR A 132 -24.89 6.95 22.24
C TYR A 132 -24.64 7.23 20.76
N SER A 133 -25.48 8.05 20.12
CA SER A 133 -25.33 8.41 18.70
C SER A 133 -24.03 9.21 18.46
N GLU A 134 -23.72 10.14 19.36
CA GLU A 134 -22.46 10.92 19.29
C GLU A 134 -21.24 10.02 19.42
N CYS A 135 -21.19 9.18 20.45
CA CYS A 135 -20.08 8.25 20.66
C CYS A 135 -19.88 7.32 19.43
N ASN A 136 -20.95 6.75 18.91
CA ASN A 136 -20.86 5.89 17.73
C ASN A 136 -20.36 6.66 16.50
N ARG A 137 -20.82 7.88 16.28
CA ARG A 137 -20.40 8.73 15.17
C ARG A 137 -18.91 9.06 15.29
N ASP A 138 -18.47 9.51 16.45
CA ASP A 138 -17.06 9.86 16.69
C ASP A 138 -16.13 8.66 16.46
N VAL A 139 -16.54 7.46 16.89
CA VAL A 139 -15.81 6.22 16.58
C VAL A 139 -15.78 5.95 15.07
N GLN A 140 -16.93 6.07 14.40
CA GLN A 140 -17.00 5.84 12.94
C GLN A 140 -16.15 6.83 12.18
N ASP A 141 -16.18 8.10 12.54
CA ASP A 141 -15.42 9.18 11.90
C ASP A 141 -13.91 9.00 12.11
N TRP A 142 -13.48 8.65 13.34
CA TRP A 142 -12.07 8.40 13.66
C TRP A 142 -11.49 7.23 12.87
N PHE A 143 -12.24 6.12 12.79
CA PHE A 143 -11.81 4.94 12.06
C PHE A 143 -12.16 4.98 10.57
N ARG A 144 -12.88 6.01 10.10
CA ARG A 144 -13.36 6.19 8.73
C ARG A 144 -14.17 4.97 8.24
N VAL A 145 -15.09 4.51 9.07
CA VAL A 145 -15.95 3.37 8.79
C VAL A 145 -17.44 3.76 8.93
N ASN A 146 -18.29 3.08 8.21
CA ASN A 146 -19.75 3.31 8.29
C ASN A 146 -20.43 2.55 9.43
N SER A 147 -19.71 1.69 10.13
CA SER A 147 -20.18 0.93 11.29
C SER A 147 -19.01 0.52 12.18
N VAL A 148 -19.22 0.47 13.48
CA VAL A 148 -18.24 -0.03 14.45
C VAL A 148 -17.80 -1.47 14.14
N GLY A 149 -18.71 -2.28 13.55
CA GLY A 149 -18.40 -3.64 13.09
C GLY A 149 -17.44 -3.72 11.91
N ASN A 150 -17.21 -2.61 11.20
CA ASN A 150 -16.31 -2.53 10.04
C ASN A 150 -14.92 -1.99 10.39
N ILE A 151 -14.62 -1.80 11.67
CA ILE A 151 -13.28 -1.44 12.12
C ILE A 151 -12.30 -2.55 11.72
N PRO A 152 -11.15 -2.21 11.10
CA PRO A 152 -10.14 -3.21 10.77
C PRO A 152 -9.66 -3.96 12.02
N ARG A 153 -9.57 -5.30 11.94
CA ARG A 153 -9.16 -6.15 13.06
C ARG A 153 -7.84 -5.71 13.69
N LYS A 154 -6.89 -5.26 12.88
CA LYS A 154 -5.59 -4.74 13.34
C LYS A 154 -5.70 -3.51 14.26
N ARG A 155 -6.80 -2.76 14.16
CA ARG A 155 -7.03 -1.54 14.94
C ARG A 155 -7.99 -1.79 16.13
N PHE A 156 -8.24 -3.02 16.49
CA PHE A 156 -9.16 -3.36 17.58
C PHE A 156 -8.72 -2.76 18.92
N ASP A 157 -7.45 -2.93 19.30
CA ASP A 157 -6.93 -2.41 20.57
C ASP A 157 -6.95 -0.87 20.60
N GLU A 158 -6.63 -0.23 19.49
CA GLU A 158 -6.75 1.22 19.32
C GLU A 158 -8.21 1.68 19.50
N ALA A 159 -9.15 0.90 18.98
CA ALA A 159 -10.58 1.23 19.12
C ALA A 159 -11.05 1.11 20.58
N VAL A 160 -10.59 0.09 21.29
CA VAL A 160 -10.88 -0.06 22.72
C VAL A 160 -10.33 1.13 23.52
N GLU A 161 -9.07 1.51 23.24
CA GLU A 161 -8.43 2.64 23.92
C GLU A 161 -9.13 3.97 23.61
N TYR A 162 -9.45 4.21 22.32
CA TYR A 162 -10.19 5.40 21.89
C TYR A 162 -11.52 5.53 22.64
N ILE A 163 -12.33 4.45 22.67
CA ILE A 163 -13.63 4.43 23.31
C ILE A 163 -13.52 4.67 24.82
N GLN A 164 -12.51 4.09 25.47
CA GLN A 164 -12.29 4.28 26.91
C GLN A 164 -11.92 5.73 27.28
N ARG A 165 -11.25 6.45 26.38
CA ARG A 165 -10.86 7.86 26.55
C ARG A 165 -11.91 8.83 26.02
N TRP A 166 -12.91 8.32 25.32
CA TRP A 166 -13.94 9.16 24.69
C TRP A 166 -14.70 9.98 25.73
N LYS A 167 -14.99 11.23 25.38
CA LYS A 167 -15.82 12.17 26.17
C LYS A 167 -16.79 12.87 25.24
N PRO A 168 -18.03 13.15 25.68
CA PRO A 168 -19.00 13.90 24.91
C PRO A 168 -18.52 15.31 24.59
N SER A 169 -19.04 15.90 23.52
CA SER A 169 -18.80 17.32 23.18
C SER A 169 -19.32 18.25 24.30
N THR A 170 -18.77 19.46 24.33
CA THR A 170 -19.16 20.48 25.31
C THR A 170 -20.67 20.72 25.36
N ASN A 171 -21.31 20.76 24.19
CA ASN A 171 -22.77 20.95 24.10
C ASN A 171 -23.55 19.78 24.73
N THR A 172 -23.06 18.56 24.52
CA THR A 172 -23.68 17.36 25.07
C THR A 172 -23.43 17.23 26.57
N VAL A 173 -22.24 17.64 27.04
CA VAL A 173 -21.96 17.74 28.49
C VAL A 173 -22.90 18.71 29.17
N MET A 174 -23.15 19.89 28.58
CA MET A 174 -24.12 20.85 29.13
C MET A 174 -25.55 20.28 29.19
N LEU A 175 -25.97 19.56 28.17
CA LEU A 175 -27.27 18.89 28.14
C LEU A 175 -27.39 17.84 29.24
N ILE A 176 -26.34 17.04 29.44
CA ILE A 176 -26.27 16.03 30.53
C ILE A 176 -26.37 16.70 31.90
N GLN A 177 -25.63 17.79 32.15
CA GLN A 177 -25.66 18.54 33.37
C GLN A 177 -27.05 19.15 33.65
N GLN A 178 -27.68 19.72 32.64
CA GLN A 178 -29.02 20.26 32.72
C GLN A 178 -30.03 19.17 33.09
N SER A 179 -29.99 18.01 32.44
CA SER A 179 -30.89 16.89 32.72
C SER A 179 -30.70 16.34 34.15
N ASN A 180 -29.43 16.24 34.60
CA ASN A 180 -29.10 15.77 35.96
C ASN A 180 -29.42 16.83 37.01
N GLY A 181 -29.34 18.13 36.70
CA GLY A 181 -29.62 19.22 37.64
C GLY A 181 -31.10 19.53 37.83
N GLN A 182 -31.94 19.26 36.84
CA GLN A 182 -33.39 19.49 36.94
C GLN A 182 -34.09 18.59 37.97
N THR A 183 -33.53 17.46 38.31
CA THR A 183 -34.15 16.48 39.29
C THR A 183 -33.81 16.83 40.74
N SER A 184 -32.87 17.73 40.99
CA SER A 184 -32.50 18.16 42.36
C SER A 184 -33.39 19.32 42.91
N MET A 185 -34.42 19.74 42.15
CA MET A 185 -35.34 20.81 42.57
C MET A 185 -36.76 20.33 42.97
N PHE A 186 -36.98 19.03 43.11
CA PHE A 186 -38.23 18.45 43.60
C PHE A 186 -38.05 17.57 44.79
#